data_3818254377d7fa665bdbc958d3c2c581
#
_entry.id   3818254377d7fa665bdbc958d3c2c581
#
_cell.length_a   1.000
_cell.length_b   1.000
_cell.length_c   1.000
_cell.angle_alpha   90.00
_cell.angle_beta   90.00
_cell.angle_gamma   90.00
#
_symmetry.space_group_name_H-M   'P 1'
#
loop_
_entity.id
_entity.type
_entity.pdbx_description
1 polymer ?
#
loop_
_entity_poly.entity_id
_entity_poly.type
_entity_poly.pdbx_seq_one_letter_code
_entity_poly.pdbx_strand_id
1 'polypeptide(L)'
;MTYLDTSALIKRFVTEKGSDLVRTIFIRETPVATAKIAYAEVYAGLARKHREGHLSAAGYRLACRQFGSDWDAYVRVDLRDEILILARDLIQRHPLKGFDGIHLASALSLKNALDEDDLFVAADNRLLRAAGAEGLNTVNVEKV
;
A
#
# COMPACT_ATOMS: atom_id res chain seq x y z
N MET A 1 13.08 -4.55 1.41
CA MET A 1 11.80 -4.42 0.68
C MET A 1 10.84 -3.56 1.50
N THR A 2 10.08 -2.73 0.86
CA THR A 2 9.08 -1.89 1.53
C THR A 2 7.70 -2.23 0.96
N TYR A 3 6.78 -2.66 1.83
CA TYR A 3 5.40 -2.92 1.45
C TYR A 3 4.59 -1.65 1.66
N LEU A 4 3.88 -1.22 0.62
CA LEU A 4 2.94 -0.10 0.71
C LEU A 4 1.51 -0.60 0.49
N ASP A 5 0.59 -0.24 1.40
CA ASP A 5 -0.82 -0.39 1.11
C ASP A 5 -1.28 0.69 0.13
N THR A 6 -2.52 0.63 -0.31
CA THR A 6 -3.04 1.59 -1.29
C THR A 6 -3.02 3.02 -0.77
N SER A 7 -3.30 3.24 0.53
CA SER A 7 -3.33 4.59 1.12
C SER A 7 -1.97 5.28 1.06
N ALA A 8 -0.90 4.52 1.19
CA ALA A 8 0.46 5.03 1.06
C ALA A 8 0.89 5.13 -0.42
N LEU A 9 0.62 4.08 -1.19
CA LEU A 9 1.06 4.00 -2.60
C LEU A 9 0.53 5.14 -3.45
N ILE A 10 -0.75 5.52 -3.27
CA ILE A 10 -1.39 6.58 -4.05
C ILE A 10 -0.69 7.94 -3.87
N LYS A 11 -0.03 8.16 -2.73
CA LYS A 11 0.68 9.42 -2.42
C LYS A 11 1.90 9.67 -3.31
N ARG A 12 2.39 8.66 -4.01
CA ARG A 12 3.42 8.84 -5.03
C ARG A 12 2.88 9.63 -6.23
N PHE A 13 1.61 9.45 -6.54
CA PHE A 13 0.99 9.96 -7.78
C PHE A 13 0.13 11.20 -7.55
N VAL A 14 -0.21 11.50 -6.30
CA VAL A 14 -1.00 12.66 -5.90
C VAL A 14 -0.25 13.37 -4.78
N THR A 15 -0.06 14.69 -4.90
CA THR A 15 0.59 15.47 -3.84
C THR A 15 -0.41 15.74 -2.72
N GLU A 16 -0.16 15.15 -1.57
CA GLU A 16 -0.96 15.29 -0.35
C GLU A 16 -0.07 15.03 0.87
N LYS A 17 -0.65 15.04 2.08
CA LYS A 17 0.09 14.76 3.30
C LYS A 17 0.76 13.38 3.21
N GLY A 18 2.05 13.32 3.49
CA GLY A 18 2.83 12.09 3.43
C GLY A 18 3.51 11.81 2.10
N SER A 19 3.20 12.56 1.05
CA SER A 19 3.77 12.35 -0.30
C SER A 19 5.29 12.46 -0.33
N ASP A 20 5.87 13.38 0.45
CA ASP A 20 7.33 13.56 0.46
C ASP A 20 8.04 12.31 0.99
N LEU A 21 7.52 11.71 2.05
CA LEU A 21 8.07 10.48 2.60
C LEU A 21 7.93 9.32 1.61
N VAL A 22 6.76 9.19 0.98
CA VAL A 22 6.52 8.13 -0.01
C VAL A 22 7.47 8.28 -1.20
N ARG A 23 7.65 9.49 -1.70
CA ARG A 23 8.59 9.76 -2.80
C ARG A 23 10.03 9.41 -2.42
N THR A 24 10.42 9.65 -1.17
CA THR A 24 11.74 9.24 -0.66
C THR A 24 11.92 7.73 -0.71
N ILE A 25 10.87 6.96 -0.39
CA ILE A 25 10.90 5.49 -0.48
C ILE A 25 11.20 5.05 -1.92
N PHE A 26 10.60 5.69 -2.90
CA PHE A 26 10.80 5.34 -4.32
C PHE A 26 12.16 5.76 -4.88
N ILE A 27 12.83 6.74 -4.26
CA ILE A 27 14.18 7.14 -4.64
C ILE A 27 15.21 6.09 -4.19
N ARG A 28 14.94 5.36 -3.10
CA ARG A 28 15.82 4.30 -2.62
C ARG A 28 15.77 3.11 -3.58
N GLU A 29 16.90 2.44 -3.74
CA GLU A 29 17.01 1.26 -4.60
C GLU A 29 16.41 -0.01 -3.97
N THR A 30 15.50 0.14 -3.01
CA THR A 30 14.84 -0.99 -2.35
C THR A 30 13.58 -1.38 -3.13
N PRO A 31 13.32 -2.67 -3.34
CA PRO A 31 12.09 -3.11 -4.00
C PRO A 31 10.84 -2.67 -3.22
N VAL A 32 9.84 -2.24 -3.96
CA VAL A 32 8.51 -1.90 -3.41
C VAL A 32 7.58 -3.08 -3.66
N ALA A 33 6.84 -3.46 -2.63
CA ALA A 33 5.84 -4.52 -2.69
C ALA A 33 4.45 -3.99 -2.40
N THR A 34 3.45 -4.62 -2.98
CA THR A 34 2.04 -4.36 -2.68
C THR A 34 1.21 -5.59 -3.05
N ALA A 35 -0.08 -5.58 -2.70
CA ALA A 35 -1.02 -6.61 -3.12
C ALA A 35 -1.58 -6.29 -4.51
N LYS A 36 -1.93 -7.29 -5.29
CA LYS A 36 -2.52 -7.07 -6.62
C LYS A 36 -3.85 -6.33 -6.58
N ILE A 37 -4.60 -6.40 -5.47
CA ILE A 37 -5.81 -5.60 -5.33
C ILE A 37 -5.54 -4.09 -5.38
N ALA A 38 -4.32 -3.65 -5.05
CA ALA A 38 -3.93 -2.25 -5.11
C ALA A 38 -4.06 -1.68 -6.53
N TYR A 39 -3.96 -2.52 -7.55
CA TYR A 39 -4.13 -2.06 -8.95
C TYR A 39 -5.48 -1.35 -9.14
N ALA A 40 -6.57 -2.04 -8.79
CA ALA A 40 -7.91 -1.46 -8.91
C ALA A 40 -8.13 -0.34 -7.88
N GLU A 41 -7.61 -0.49 -6.67
CA GLU A 41 -7.80 0.51 -5.61
C GLU A 41 -7.13 1.85 -5.94
N VAL A 42 -5.92 1.83 -6.49
CA VAL A 42 -5.21 3.07 -6.88
C VAL A 42 -5.96 3.77 -8.01
N TYR A 43 -6.36 3.05 -9.07
CA TYR A 43 -7.13 3.65 -10.15
C TYR A 43 -8.46 4.22 -9.65
N ALA A 44 -9.16 3.51 -8.77
CA ALA A 44 -10.39 4.01 -8.16
C ALA A 44 -10.16 5.28 -7.33
N GLY A 45 -9.07 5.30 -6.56
CA GLY A 45 -8.69 6.46 -5.76
C GLY A 45 -8.32 7.68 -6.61
N LEU A 46 -7.57 7.47 -7.70
CA LEU A 46 -7.21 8.54 -8.64
C LEU A 46 -8.45 9.10 -9.33
N ALA A 47 -9.36 8.22 -9.78
CA ALA A 47 -10.61 8.63 -10.42
C ALA A 47 -11.49 9.45 -9.46
N ARG A 48 -11.59 9.03 -8.20
CA ARG A 48 -12.34 9.75 -7.16
C ARG A 48 -11.75 11.14 -6.92
N LYS A 49 -10.43 11.25 -6.78
CA LYS A 49 -9.75 12.54 -6.57
C LYS A 49 -9.97 13.49 -7.75
N HIS A 50 -10.01 12.95 -8.96
CA HIS A 50 -10.35 13.75 -10.15
C HIS A 50 -11.80 14.25 -10.09
N ARG A 51 -12.75 13.36 -9.79
CA ARG A 51 -14.16 13.74 -9.68
C ARG A 51 -14.43 14.77 -8.57
N GLU A 52 -13.67 14.70 -7.49
CA GLU A 52 -13.77 15.63 -6.35
C GLU A 52 -13.01 16.94 -6.58
N GLY A 53 -12.36 17.11 -7.73
CA GLY A 53 -11.66 18.34 -8.08
C GLY A 53 -10.24 18.46 -7.52
N HIS A 54 -9.70 17.40 -6.91
CA HIS A 54 -8.35 17.41 -6.33
C HIS A 54 -7.25 17.12 -7.37
N LEU A 55 -7.62 16.67 -8.55
CA LEU A 55 -6.76 16.46 -9.70
C LEU A 55 -7.38 17.07 -10.94
N SER A 56 -6.59 17.84 -11.69
CA SER A 56 -6.99 18.29 -13.02
C SER A 56 -7.07 17.10 -13.98
N ALA A 57 -7.72 17.28 -15.13
CA ALA A 57 -7.76 16.24 -16.15
C ALA A 57 -6.36 15.82 -16.61
N ALA A 58 -5.45 16.78 -16.80
CA ALA A 58 -4.06 16.50 -17.17
C ALA A 58 -3.31 15.78 -16.05
N GLY A 59 -3.48 16.21 -14.80
CA GLY A 59 -2.87 15.57 -13.63
C GLY A 59 -3.36 14.15 -13.43
N TYR A 60 -4.64 13.92 -13.62
CA TYR A 60 -5.23 12.59 -13.54
C TYR A 60 -4.64 11.65 -14.60
N ARG A 61 -4.58 12.09 -15.87
CA ARG A 61 -3.98 11.29 -16.93
C ARG A 61 -2.51 10.96 -16.67
N LEU A 62 -1.75 11.95 -16.17
CA LEU A 62 -0.34 11.74 -15.84
C LEU A 62 -0.18 10.72 -14.70
N ALA A 63 -0.97 10.84 -13.63
CA ALA A 63 -0.92 9.92 -12.50
C ALA A 63 -1.24 8.48 -12.94
N CYS A 64 -2.27 8.29 -13.77
CA CYS A 64 -2.61 6.98 -14.31
C CYS A 64 -1.48 6.37 -15.13
N ARG A 65 -0.83 7.16 -15.99
CA ARG A 65 0.30 6.68 -16.79
C ARG A 65 1.50 6.31 -15.93
N GLN A 66 1.83 7.13 -14.92
CA GLN A 66 2.93 6.85 -14.02
C GLN A 66 2.70 5.58 -13.23
N PHE A 67 1.51 5.41 -12.68
CA PHE A 67 1.16 4.19 -11.94
C PHE A 67 1.22 2.96 -12.83
N GLY A 68 0.65 3.02 -14.02
CA GLY A 68 0.69 1.91 -14.97
C GLY A 68 2.12 1.53 -15.36
N SER A 69 2.99 2.52 -15.52
CA SER A 69 4.41 2.31 -15.81
C SER A 69 5.16 1.68 -14.63
N ASP A 70 4.85 2.09 -13.40
CA ASP A 70 5.51 1.57 -12.20
C ASP A 70 5.09 0.14 -11.86
N TRP A 71 3.86 -0.25 -12.24
CA TRP A 71 3.22 -1.47 -11.77
C TRP A 71 4.05 -2.73 -11.98
N ASP A 72 4.68 -2.86 -13.13
CA ASP A 72 5.47 -4.05 -13.48
C ASP A 72 6.76 -4.18 -12.66
N ALA A 73 7.24 -3.08 -12.08
CA ALA A 73 8.43 -3.08 -11.24
C ALA A 73 8.15 -3.48 -9.78
N TYR A 74 6.90 -3.51 -9.36
CA TYR A 74 6.54 -3.88 -7.99
C TYR A 74 6.60 -5.39 -7.78
N VAL A 75 6.97 -5.80 -6.58
CA VAL A 75 6.69 -7.15 -6.09
C VAL A 75 5.20 -7.20 -5.75
N ARG A 76 4.43 -7.99 -6.50
CA ARG A 76 2.97 -8.01 -6.43
C ARG A 76 2.49 -9.32 -5.85
N VAL A 77 1.79 -9.27 -4.73
CA VAL A 77 1.26 -10.46 -4.08
C VAL A 77 -0.08 -10.83 -4.69
N ASP A 78 -0.17 -12.04 -5.23
CA ASP A 78 -1.41 -12.57 -5.81
C ASP A 78 -2.49 -12.77 -4.74
N LEU A 79 -3.74 -12.56 -5.12
CA LEU A 79 -4.89 -12.83 -4.26
C LEU A 79 -5.26 -14.31 -4.36
N ARG A 80 -4.51 -15.14 -3.63
CA ARG A 80 -4.74 -16.60 -3.56
C ARG A 80 -5.57 -16.94 -2.34
N ASP A 81 -6.09 -18.16 -2.30
CA ASP A 81 -6.93 -18.64 -1.19
C ASP A 81 -6.19 -18.56 0.15
N GLU A 82 -4.87 -18.84 0.18
CA GLU A 82 -4.07 -18.74 1.41
C GLU A 82 -4.05 -17.31 1.96
N ILE A 83 -4.01 -16.32 1.08
CA ILE A 83 -4.06 -14.91 1.46
C ILE A 83 -5.45 -14.57 2.03
N LEU A 84 -6.52 -15.06 1.40
CA LEU A 84 -7.89 -14.82 1.89
C LEU A 84 -8.11 -15.46 3.26
N ILE A 85 -7.62 -16.68 3.47
CA ILE A 85 -7.74 -17.38 4.75
C ILE A 85 -6.97 -16.61 5.84
N LEU A 86 -5.74 -16.19 5.55
CA LEU A 86 -4.95 -15.40 6.49
C LEU A 86 -5.63 -14.06 6.79
N ALA A 87 -6.16 -13.39 5.77
CA ALA A 87 -6.89 -12.13 5.94
C ALA A 87 -8.11 -12.32 6.86
N ARG A 88 -8.86 -13.39 6.68
CA ARG A 88 -9.98 -13.74 7.57
C ARG A 88 -9.53 -13.85 9.03
N ASP A 89 -8.44 -14.56 9.28
CA ASP A 89 -7.93 -14.74 10.63
C ASP A 89 -7.47 -13.43 11.26
N LEU A 90 -6.82 -12.57 10.46
CA LEU A 90 -6.39 -11.23 10.88
C LEU A 90 -7.56 -10.31 11.21
N ILE A 91 -8.61 -10.35 10.38
CA ILE A 91 -9.85 -9.56 10.58
C ILE A 91 -10.55 -10.00 11.88
N GLN A 92 -10.50 -11.29 12.22
CA GLN A 92 -11.08 -11.78 13.48
C GLN A 92 -10.29 -11.33 14.72
N ARG A 93 -8.96 -11.13 14.57
CA ARG A 93 -8.10 -10.70 15.68
C ARG A 93 -7.99 -9.19 15.82
N HIS A 94 -8.21 -8.44 14.76
CA HIS A 94 -7.99 -6.99 14.71
C HIS A 94 -9.18 -6.28 14.04
N PRO A 95 -9.48 -5.04 14.44
CA PRO A 95 -10.59 -4.28 13.84
C PRO A 95 -10.20 -3.73 12.45
N LEU A 96 -10.15 -4.60 11.44
CA LEU A 96 -9.74 -4.30 10.08
C LEU A 96 -10.90 -4.40 9.11
N LYS A 97 -10.89 -3.57 8.08
CA LYS A 97 -11.75 -3.73 6.91
C LYS A 97 -11.21 -4.87 6.04
N GLY A 98 -12.05 -5.39 5.12
CA GLY A 98 -11.69 -6.52 4.28
C GLY A 98 -10.39 -6.31 3.49
N PHE A 99 -10.25 -5.19 2.79
CA PHE A 99 -9.05 -4.91 2.00
C PHE A 99 -7.81 -4.66 2.87
N ASP A 100 -7.98 -4.06 4.06
CA ASP A 100 -6.87 -3.90 5.00
C ASP A 100 -6.35 -5.26 5.48
N GLY A 101 -7.25 -6.20 5.74
CA GLY A 101 -6.89 -7.58 6.06
C GLY A 101 -6.10 -8.24 4.94
N ILE A 102 -6.51 -8.01 3.70
CA ILE A 102 -5.79 -8.53 2.52
C ILE A 102 -4.40 -7.91 2.38
N HIS A 103 -4.26 -6.61 2.59
CA HIS A 103 -2.95 -5.95 2.57
C HIS A 103 -2.03 -6.50 3.66
N LEU A 104 -2.54 -6.64 4.88
CA LEU A 104 -1.74 -7.17 5.97
C LEU A 104 -1.35 -8.63 5.72
N ALA A 105 -2.28 -9.46 5.27
CA ALA A 105 -2.00 -10.86 4.91
C ALA A 105 -0.95 -10.95 3.80
N SER A 106 -1.05 -10.08 2.80
CA SER A 106 -0.11 -10.04 1.69
C SER A 106 1.30 -9.69 2.16
N ALA A 107 1.43 -8.67 3.03
CA ALA A 107 2.72 -8.30 3.61
C ALA A 107 3.30 -9.43 4.47
N LEU A 108 2.48 -10.08 5.30
CA LEU A 108 2.93 -11.19 6.14
C LEU A 108 3.37 -12.39 5.32
N SER A 109 2.75 -12.64 4.16
CA SER A 109 3.16 -13.73 3.27
C SER A 109 4.57 -13.55 2.72
N LEU A 110 5.06 -12.32 2.67
CA LEU A 110 6.42 -12.00 2.23
C LEU A 110 7.42 -12.04 3.39
N LYS A 111 6.98 -12.08 4.65
CA LYS A 111 7.84 -11.94 5.83
C LYS A 111 8.95 -12.99 5.89
N ASN A 112 8.68 -14.22 5.48
CA ASN A 112 9.67 -15.30 5.49
C ASN A 112 10.74 -15.17 4.40
N ALA A 113 10.47 -14.35 3.37
CA ALA A 113 11.39 -14.04 2.30
C ALA A 113 12.10 -12.70 2.50
N LEU A 114 11.80 -12.00 3.61
CA LEU A 114 12.20 -10.62 3.85
C LEU A 114 13.23 -10.52 4.97
N ASP A 115 14.11 -9.53 4.88
CA ASP A 115 15.09 -9.18 5.89
C ASP A 115 14.46 -8.36 7.03
N GLU A 116 15.19 -8.22 8.15
CA GLU A 116 14.74 -7.49 9.35
C GLU A 116 14.45 -6.00 9.10
N ASP A 117 14.98 -5.44 8.00
CA ASP A 117 14.84 -4.03 7.66
C ASP A 117 13.60 -3.71 6.82
N ASP A 118 12.72 -4.70 6.60
CA ASP A 118 11.54 -4.51 5.77
C ASP A 118 10.45 -3.72 6.49
N LEU A 119 9.84 -2.79 5.76
CA LEU A 119 8.85 -1.87 6.31
C LEU A 119 7.47 -2.14 5.75
N PHE A 120 6.48 -2.00 6.61
CA PHE A 120 5.06 -1.92 6.24
C PHE A 120 4.61 -0.47 6.37
N VAL A 121 4.21 0.14 5.25
CA VAL A 121 3.95 1.57 5.15
C VAL A 121 2.48 1.82 4.81
N ALA A 122 1.81 2.60 5.64
CA ALA A 122 0.40 2.94 5.48
C ALA A 122 0.11 4.30 6.11
N ALA A 123 -1.11 4.78 5.93
CA ALA A 123 -1.62 6.00 6.57
C ALA A 123 -2.66 5.69 7.66
N ASP A 124 -3.21 4.49 7.71
CA ASP A 124 -4.27 4.11 8.63
C ASP A 124 -3.69 3.54 9.94
N ASN A 125 -4.01 4.18 11.06
CA ASN A 125 -3.52 3.76 12.37
C ASN A 125 -4.00 2.37 12.81
N ARG A 126 -5.21 1.98 12.46
CA ARG A 126 -5.75 0.65 12.83
C ARG A 126 -4.96 -0.44 12.13
N LEU A 127 -4.71 -0.26 10.84
CA LEU A 127 -3.92 -1.20 10.06
C LEU A 127 -2.48 -1.27 10.57
N LEU A 128 -1.87 -0.12 10.86
CA LEU A 128 -0.50 -0.07 11.39
C LEU A 128 -0.38 -0.74 12.77
N ARG A 129 -1.35 -0.56 13.65
CA ARG A 129 -1.35 -1.25 14.96
C ARG A 129 -1.45 -2.76 14.80
N ALA A 130 -2.32 -3.22 13.90
CA ALA A 130 -2.45 -4.64 13.61
C ALA A 130 -1.14 -5.20 13.03
N ALA A 131 -0.53 -4.50 12.08
CA ALA A 131 0.73 -4.89 11.46
C ALA A 131 1.85 -5.00 12.50
N GLY A 132 1.97 -4.03 13.40
CA GLY A 132 2.95 -4.06 14.48
C GLY A 132 2.71 -5.21 15.45
N ALA A 133 1.45 -5.49 15.80
CA ALA A 133 1.08 -6.62 16.66
C ALA A 133 1.45 -7.97 16.01
N GLU A 134 1.42 -8.05 14.69
CA GLU A 134 1.81 -9.25 13.93
C GLU A 134 3.33 -9.31 13.65
N GLY A 135 4.10 -8.38 14.18
CA GLY A 135 5.56 -8.41 14.14
C GLY A 135 6.21 -7.67 12.97
N LEU A 136 5.47 -6.85 12.25
CA LEU A 136 6.03 -6.03 11.18
C LEU A 136 6.57 -4.69 11.71
N ASN A 137 7.63 -4.19 11.09
CA ASN A 137 8.11 -2.83 11.31
C ASN A 137 7.23 -1.86 10.52
N THR A 138 6.64 -0.88 11.18
CA THR A 138 5.63 -0.02 10.58
C THR A 138 6.07 1.43 10.47
N VAL A 139 5.58 2.10 9.43
CA VAL A 139 5.75 3.54 9.24
C VAL A 139 4.39 4.14 8.87
N ASN A 140 3.98 5.18 9.62
CA ASN A 140 2.82 5.98 9.25
C ASN A 140 3.31 7.17 8.44
N VAL A 141 2.94 7.23 7.15
CA VAL A 141 3.42 8.27 6.24
C VAL A 141 2.88 9.66 6.57
N GLU A 142 1.80 9.76 7.35
CA GLU A 142 1.18 11.03 7.70
C GLU A 142 1.65 11.60 9.06
N LYS A 143 2.46 10.84 9.80
CA LYS A 143 2.92 11.22 11.15
C LYS A 143 4.44 11.41 11.23
N VAL A 144 5.01 11.93 10.20
CA VAL A 144 6.46 12.16 10.16
C VAL A 144 6.76 13.63 10.34
#